data_281ff61fcb6ea577cc1fdc1b5c00345b
#
_entry.id   281ff61fcb6ea577cc1fdc1b5c00345b
#
_cell.length_a   1.000
_cell.length_b   1.000
_cell.length_c   1.000
_cell.angle_alpha   90.00
_cell.angle_beta   90.00
_cell.angle_gamma   90.00
#
_symmetry.space_group_name_H-M   'P 1'
#
loop_
_entity.id
_entity.type
_entity.pdbx_description
1 polymer ?
#
loop_
_entity_poly.entity_id
_entity_poly.type
_entity_poly.pdbx_seq_one_letter_code
_entity_poly.pdbx_strand_id
1 'polypeptide(L)'
;MTEKIITELRTIESLDRVIINSVCLLKAENSVEVGLITDKAYTENDVASAKKIIRKYVPEYFNCSVKVTKLTPDENMVAKKIFEVINESNRQLAALITPEDIKVEKTQTGFYFTITVIRTSAYLSDVAQNIAAQLKKCFCGEFDGRCKEAKGKIDDLVIEEKHTNVDYEIPIRTYEIADFKPLEGTSTPTTAVYIADLNFVADKVVVCGEIISIRERTITNSNGKERIMFSFTINDMTATMRFAYFCRQKSIDKIRELKVGDSIVLTCKTELYNGEIRPTALTVDFGRVPNGFVPEKRQSKPVPKYYETVFPQPYIDFTQNDFFTDTSLPDCLTQNNFVVFDLETTGLNSSPSGGNMDRIIEIGAFKIIGGEIKESFSTFINPERKLSQEIIGLTGIEQEMVADAPTYQQVMPDFFKFIDGCYLVGHNAANFDFKFIDYYCSICGYVPERKIFDTIPLSQQLLRLSNYKLNTVADYFGITFNHHRAIDDALTTAKIFIELIKLKKSLPNLC
;
A
#
# COMPACT_ATOMS: atom_id res chain seq x y z
N MET A 1 9.06 26.77 -31.13
CA MET A 1 9.89 27.77 -30.41
C MET A 1 11.17 27.13 -29.86
N THR A 2 11.08 26.06 -29.11
CA THR A 2 12.21 25.36 -28.46
C THR A 2 13.27 24.88 -29.44
N GLU A 3 12.87 24.35 -30.59
CA GLU A 3 13.83 23.90 -31.65
C GLU A 3 14.67 25.06 -32.24
N LYS A 4 14.05 26.23 -32.41
CA LYS A 4 14.79 27.43 -32.90
C LYS A 4 15.81 27.88 -31.88
N ILE A 5 15.46 27.88 -30.58
CA ILE A 5 16.37 28.24 -29.50
C ILE A 5 17.55 27.28 -29.47
N ILE A 6 17.28 25.95 -29.54
CA ILE A 6 18.32 24.92 -29.52
C ILE A 6 19.23 25.08 -30.74
N THR A 7 18.70 25.34 -31.94
CA THR A 7 19.49 25.56 -33.14
C THR A 7 20.42 26.74 -33.01
N GLU A 8 19.95 27.87 -32.45
CA GLU A 8 20.82 29.02 -32.20
C GLU A 8 21.84 28.77 -31.11
N LEU A 9 21.48 28.07 -30.02
CA LEU A 9 22.43 27.72 -28.95
C LEU A 9 23.55 26.80 -29.45
N ARG A 10 23.27 25.89 -30.38
CA ARG A 10 24.25 24.99 -31.00
C ARG A 10 25.29 25.67 -31.87
N THR A 11 25.14 26.97 -32.14
CA THR A 11 26.21 27.75 -32.81
C THR A 11 27.37 28.07 -31.85
N ILE A 12 27.20 27.88 -30.55
CA ILE A 12 28.28 27.99 -29.55
C ILE A 12 28.95 26.64 -29.44
N GLU A 13 30.26 26.58 -29.65
CA GLU A 13 31.03 25.31 -29.75
C GLU A 13 30.91 24.41 -28.54
N SER A 14 30.86 24.99 -27.34
CA SER A 14 30.67 24.27 -26.09
C SER A 14 29.24 23.77 -25.85
N LEU A 15 28.28 24.23 -26.68
CA LEU A 15 26.86 23.94 -26.60
C LEU A 15 26.30 23.28 -27.85
N ASP A 16 27.16 22.70 -28.71
CA ASP A 16 26.76 22.08 -29.99
C ASP A 16 25.80 20.87 -29.82
N ARG A 17 25.79 20.25 -28.64
CA ARG A 17 24.87 19.16 -28.22
C ARG A 17 23.97 19.55 -27.09
N VAL A 18 23.80 20.86 -26.81
CA VAL A 18 23.02 21.35 -25.70
C VAL A 18 21.58 20.85 -25.73
N ILE A 19 21.07 20.57 -24.54
CA ILE A 19 19.64 20.33 -24.30
C ILE A 19 19.11 21.35 -23.29
N ILE A 20 17.83 21.73 -23.46
CA ILE A 20 17.11 22.52 -22.47
C ILE A 20 16.50 21.55 -21.47
N ASN A 21 17.01 21.54 -20.24
CA ASN A 21 16.60 20.64 -19.19
C ASN A 21 15.39 21.17 -18.40
N SER A 22 15.37 22.49 -18.17
CA SER A 22 14.29 23.13 -17.41
C SER A 22 14.02 24.56 -17.89
N VAL A 23 12.75 24.98 -17.74
CA VAL A 23 12.34 26.37 -17.88
C VAL A 23 11.43 26.69 -16.71
N CYS A 24 11.92 27.46 -15.75
CA CYS A 24 11.21 27.83 -14.54
C CYS A 24 10.75 29.29 -14.60
N LEU A 25 9.46 29.53 -14.38
CA LEU A 25 8.88 30.86 -14.26
C LEU A 25 8.71 31.21 -12.77
N LEU A 26 9.56 32.11 -12.26
CA LEU A 26 9.52 32.59 -10.90
C LEU A 26 8.61 33.84 -10.84
N LYS A 27 7.30 33.61 -10.61
CA LYS A 27 6.27 34.68 -10.65
C LYS A 27 6.51 35.81 -9.64
N ALA A 28 7.03 35.46 -8.45
CA ALA A 28 7.31 36.46 -7.39
C ALA A 28 8.44 37.43 -7.78
N GLU A 29 9.35 37.02 -8.65
CA GLU A 29 10.51 37.82 -9.05
C GLU A 29 10.41 38.33 -10.49
N ASN A 30 9.30 38.03 -11.19
CA ASN A 30 9.16 38.29 -12.62
C ASN A 30 10.40 37.79 -13.40
N SER A 31 10.86 36.57 -13.13
CA SER A 31 12.05 36.03 -13.76
C SER A 31 11.80 34.68 -14.40
N VAL A 32 12.52 34.42 -15.50
CA VAL A 32 12.57 33.11 -16.18
C VAL A 32 13.98 32.57 -16.03
N GLU A 33 14.09 31.42 -15.43
CA GLU A 33 15.36 30.67 -15.37
C GLU A 33 15.33 29.52 -16.39
N VAL A 34 16.35 29.44 -17.22
CA VAL A 34 16.51 28.36 -18.21
C VAL A 34 17.73 27.52 -17.86
N GLY A 35 17.48 26.25 -17.55
CA GLY A 35 18.53 25.25 -17.32
C GLY A 35 18.98 24.59 -18.63
N LEU A 36 20.27 24.61 -18.89
CA LEU A 36 20.92 23.99 -20.03
C LEU A 36 21.87 22.89 -19.56
N ILE A 37 21.89 21.76 -20.27
CA ILE A 37 22.87 20.70 -20.05
C ILE A 37 23.77 20.59 -21.28
N THR A 38 25.07 20.46 -21.08
CA THR A 38 26.08 20.17 -22.09
C THR A 38 27.03 19.07 -21.59
N ASP A 39 27.60 18.29 -22.52
CA ASP A 39 28.63 17.28 -22.22
C ASP A 39 30.06 17.86 -22.33
N LYS A 40 30.19 19.10 -22.80
CA LYS A 40 31.46 19.80 -22.98
C LYS A 40 31.79 20.77 -21.84
N ALA A 41 33.05 21.12 -21.68
CA ALA A 41 33.46 22.21 -20.85
C ALA A 41 33.05 23.55 -21.47
N TYR A 42 32.55 24.47 -20.67
CA TYR A 42 32.05 25.77 -21.10
C TYR A 42 32.71 26.89 -20.27
N THR A 43 32.68 28.11 -20.80
CA THR A 43 33.22 29.31 -20.16
C THR A 43 32.07 30.27 -19.76
N GLU A 44 32.40 31.28 -18.93
CA GLU A 44 31.43 32.36 -18.59
C GLU A 44 30.96 33.13 -19.85
N ASN A 45 31.83 33.26 -20.87
CA ASN A 45 31.45 33.88 -22.14
C ASN A 45 30.44 33.05 -22.91
N ASP A 46 30.49 31.71 -22.83
CA ASP A 46 29.52 30.84 -23.45
C ASP A 46 28.16 30.97 -22.79
N VAL A 47 28.14 31.05 -21.43
CA VAL A 47 26.91 31.31 -20.67
C VAL A 47 26.30 32.67 -21.02
N ALA A 48 27.14 33.71 -21.11
CA ALA A 48 26.68 35.05 -21.51
C ALA A 48 26.12 35.07 -22.94
N SER A 49 26.74 34.31 -23.85
CA SER A 49 26.28 34.16 -25.25
C SER A 49 24.94 33.40 -25.29
N ALA A 50 24.82 32.30 -24.55
CA ALA A 50 23.57 31.57 -24.41
C ALA A 50 22.44 32.44 -23.84
N LYS A 51 22.74 33.25 -22.83
CA LYS A 51 21.79 34.20 -22.24
C LYS A 51 21.30 35.22 -23.26
N LYS A 52 22.20 35.74 -24.14
CA LYS A 52 21.81 36.67 -25.20
C LYS A 52 20.87 36.03 -26.22
N ILE A 53 21.09 34.77 -26.54
CA ILE A 53 20.23 34.02 -27.47
C ILE A 53 18.86 33.81 -26.82
N ILE A 54 18.80 33.27 -25.60
CA ILE A 54 17.54 32.96 -24.90
C ILE A 54 16.74 34.24 -24.64
N ARG A 55 17.41 35.35 -24.35
CA ARG A 55 16.78 36.65 -24.09
C ARG A 55 15.91 37.15 -25.26
N LYS A 56 16.23 36.78 -26.51
CA LYS A 56 15.42 37.14 -27.70
C LYS A 56 14.02 36.52 -27.67
N TYR A 57 13.85 35.43 -26.90
CA TYR A 57 12.62 34.64 -26.84
C TYR A 57 11.83 34.81 -25.53
N VAL A 58 12.41 35.53 -24.56
CA VAL A 58 11.77 35.86 -23.28
C VAL A 58 11.21 37.29 -23.34
N PRO A 59 9.92 37.52 -23.00
CA PRO A 59 9.33 38.87 -23.01
C PRO A 59 10.16 39.85 -22.16
N GLU A 60 10.20 41.12 -22.59
CA GLU A 60 11.07 42.16 -21.97
C GLU A 60 10.79 42.42 -20.48
N TYR A 61 9.55 42.21 -20.06
CA TYR A 61 9.13 42.43 -18.67
C TYR A 61 9.56 41.31 -17.70
N PHE A 62 10.13 40.18 -18.19
CA PHE A 62 10.73 39.20 -17.35
C PHE A 62 12.27 39.35 -17.29
N ASN A 63 12.83 39.17 -16.12
CA ASN A 63 14.28 38.93 -16.01
C ASN A 63 14.61 37.52 -16.53
N CYS A 64 15.78 37.36 -17.17
CA CYS A 64 16.21 36.10 -17.72
C CYS A 64 17.54 35.66 -17.09
N SER A 65 17.56 34.49 -16.52
CA SER A 65 18.77 33.81 -16.03
C SER A 65 18.97 32.51 -16.79
N VAL A 66 20.22 32.13 -16.99
CA VAL A 66 20.61 30.88 -17.67
C VAL A 66 21.64 30.18 -16.82
N LYS A 67 21.35 28.94 -16.48
CA LYS A 67 22.23 28.05 -15.75
C LYS A 67 22.69 26.94 -16.67
N VAL A 68 23.99 26.85 -16.92
CA VAL A 68 24.59 25.76 -17.73
C VAL A 68 25.19 24.75 -16.77
N THR A 69 24.88 23.47 -16.99
CA THR A 69 25.42 22.37 -16.21
C THR A 69 26.15 21.41 -17.14
N LYS A 70 27.38 21.06 -16.81
CA LYS A 70 28.11 20.01 -17.50
C LYS A 70 27.69 18.66 -16.95
N LEU A 71 27.16 17.79 -17.82
CA LEU A 71 26.77 16.43 -17.48
C LEU A 71 27.27 15.47 -18.57
N THR A 72 28.22 14.62 -18.18
CA THR A 72 28.74 13.56 -19.06
C THR A 72 28.15 12.23 -18.58
N PRO A 73 27.15 11.67 -19.27
CA PRO A 73 26.54 10.42 -18.84
C PRO A 73 27.53 9.24 -18.97
N ASP A 74 27.40 8.28 -18.06
CA ASP A 74 28.03 6.97 -18.14
C ASP A 74 26.96 5.87 -18.35
N GLU A 75 27.40 4.63 -18.56
CA GLU A 75 26.51 3.50 -18.81
C GLU A 75 25.54 3.28 -17.64
N ASN A 76 25.99 3.45 -16.40
CA ASN A 76 25.17 3.24 -15.20
C ASN A 76 24.07 4.31 -15.07
N MET A 77 24.42 5.57 -15.32
CA MET A 77 23.45 6.68 -15.32
C MET A 77 22.39 6.48 -16.39
N VAL A 78 22.79 6.03 -17.59
CA VAL A 78 21.86 5.78 -18.70
C VAL A 78 20.97 4.58 -18.38
N ALA A 79 21.53 3.46 -17.86
CA ALA A 79 20.75 2.27 -17.48
C ALA A 79 19.71 2.61 -16.40
N LYS A 80 20.12 3.38 -15.41
CA LYS A 80 19.21 3.85 -14.35
C LYS A 80 18.07 4.70 -14.92
N LYS A 81 18.38 5.65 -15.81
CA LYS A 81 17.35 6.49 -16.42
C LYS A 81 16.40 5.70 -17.31
N ILE A 82 16.90 4.67 -18.00
CA ILE A 82 16.04 3.74 -18.76
C ILE A 82 15.05 3.05 -17.83
N PHE A 83 15.50 2.53 -16.70
CA PHE A 83 14.63 1.87 -15.73
C PHE A 83 13.57 2.82 -15.14
N GLU A 84 13.94 4.07 -14.84
CA GLU A 84 13.01 5.12 -14.41
C GLU A 84 11.94 5.41 -15.48
N VAL A 85 12.36 5.62 -16.74
CA VAL A 85 11.44 5.87 -17.86
C VAL A 85 10.46 4.72 -18.06
N ILE A 86 10.91 3.48 -17.90
CA ILE A 86 10.04 2.30 -17.99
C ILE A 86 9.03 2.28 -16.85
N ASN A 87 9.45 2.54 -15.62
CA ASN A 87 8.56 2.60 -14.46
C ASN A 87 7.49 3.69 -14.60
N GLU A 88 7.84 4.83 -15.20
CA GLU A 88 6.92 5.93 -15.44
C GLU A 88 5.95 5.70 -16.59
N SER A 89 6.42 5.09 -17.69
CA SER A 89 5.69 5.03 -18.97
C SER A 89 5.12 3.67 -19.32
N ASN A 90 5.63 2.56 -18.73
CA ASN A 90 5.21 1.21 -19.06
C ASN A 90 5.30 0.26 -17.86
N ARG A 91 4.30 0.33 -16.99
CA ARG A 91 4.23 -0.47 -15.76
C ARG A 91 4.20 -1.98 -15.99
N GLN A 92 3.66 -2.43 -17.14
CA GLN A 92 3.64 -3.86 -17.46
C GLN A 92 5.05 -4.37 -17.75
N LEU A 93 5.85 -3.56 -18.45
CA LEU A 93 7.25 -3.88 -18.69
C LEU A 93 8.08 -3.74 -17.41
N ALA A 94 7.81 -2.73 -16.60
CA ALA A 94 8.48 -2.51 -15.30
C ALA A 94 8.36 -3.71 -14.37
N ALA A 95 7.21 -4.40 -14.35
CA ALA A 95 6.98 -5.61 -13.57
C ALA A 95 7.72 -6.86 -14.09
N LEU A 96 8.27 -6.80 -15.31
CA LEU A 96 8.89 -7.94 -16.00
C LEU A 96 10.42 -7.82 -16.11
N ILE A 97 11.00 -6.71 -15.66
CA ILE A 97 12.43 -6.43 -15.80
C ILE A 97 13.01 -5.94 -14.48
N THR A 98 14.29 -6.21 -14.30
CA THR A 98 15.12 -5.68 -13.22
C THR A 98 16.19 -4.75 -13.81
N PRO A 99 16.87 -3.93 -13.01
CA PRO A 99 18.01 -3.13 -13.50
C PRO A 99 19.10 -3.96 -14.21
N GLU A 100 19.25 -5.24 -13.86
CA GLU A 100 20.23 -6.17 -14.46
C GLU A 100 19.86 -6.61 -15.87
N ASP A 101 18.59 -6.49 -16.24
CA ASP A 101 18.08 -6.80 -17.57
C ASP A 101 18.37 -5.68 -18.58
N ILE A 102 18.89 -4.54 -18.12
CA ILE A 102 19.22 -3.37 -18.91
C ILE A 102 20.74 -3.31 -19.10
N LYS A 103 21.19 -3.58 -20.31
CA LYS A 103 22.60 -3.44 -20.70
C LYS A 103 22.76 -2.19 -21.53
N VAL A 104 23.72 -1.35 -21.19
CA VAL A 104 24.06 -0.13 -21.91
C VAL A 104 25.52 -0.21 -22.36
N GLU A 105 25.75 0.11 -23.60
CA GLU A 105 27.08 0.11 -24.22
C GLU A 105 27.35 1.49 -24.82
N LYS A 106 28.52 2.04 -24.52
CA LYS A 106 28.95 3.33 -25.05
C LYS A 106 29.33 3.19 -26.54
N THR A 107 28.83 4.10 -27.39
CA THR A 107 29.14 4.19 -28.79
C THR A 107 30.04 5.43 -29.08
N GLN A 108 30.45 5.64 -30.32
CA GLN A 108 31.23 6.83 -30.68
C GLN A 108 30.46 8.14 -30.52
N THR A 109 29.13 8.10 -30.68
CA THR A 109 28.28 9.32 -30.67
C THR A 109 27.30 9.36 -29.50
N GLY A 110 27.20 8.30 -28.68
CA GLY A 110 26.26 8.22 -27.57
C GLY A 110 26.23 6.84 -26.93
N PHE A 111 25.03 6.25 -26.80
CA PHE A 111 24.82 4.98 -26.11
C PHE A 111 23.84 4.10 -26.87
N TYR A 112 24.10 2.79 -26.83
CA TYR A 112 23.19 1.76 -27.32
C TYR A 112 22.74 0.91 -26.14
N PHE A 113 21.44 0.67 -25.99
CA PHE A 113 20.92 -0.13 -24.90
C PHE A 113 20.18 -1.38 -25.38
N THR A 114 20.23 -2.43 -24.59
CA THR A 114 19.47 -3.66 -24.78
C THR A 114 18.71 -3.97 -23.51
N ILE A 115 17.39 -4.12 -23.62
CA ILE A 115 16.50 -4.53 -22.53
C ILE A 115 16.12 -5.97 -22.78
N THR A 116 16.44 -6.88 -21.84
CA THR A 116 16.10 -8.30 -21.93
C THR A 116 14.77 -8.56 -21.27
N VAL A 117 13.81 -9.17 -21.96
CA VAL A 117 12.45 -9.43 -21.45
C VAL A 117 12.12 -10.91 -21.58
N ILE A 118 11.54 -11.52 -20.54
CA ILE A 118 11.24 -12.97 -20.49
C ILE A 118 10.00 -13.35 -21.32
N ARG A 119 9.09 -12.41 -21.62
CA ARG A 119 7.89 -12.64 -22.45
C ARG A 119 7.67 -11.47 -23.40
N THR A 120 7.39 -11.76 -24.66
CA THR A 120 7.04 -10.77 -25.65
C THR A 120 5.55 -10.51 -25.74
N SER A 121 5.18 -9.22 -25.75
CA SER A 121 3.97 -8.71 -26.40
C SER A 121 4.39 -7.89 -27.63
N ALA A 122 3.55 -7.81 -28.64
CA ALA A 122 3.84 -7.24 -29.97
C ALA A 122 4.23 -5.74 -30.02
N TYR A 123 4.42 -5.08 -28.88
CA TYR A 123 4.65 -3.63 -28.79
C TYR A 123 6.07 -3.22 -28.33
N LEU A 124 7.03 -4.14 -28.33
CA LEU A 124 8.36 -3.88 -27.75
C LEU A 124 9.24 -2.95 -28.62
N SER A 125 9.02 -2.85 -29.94
CA SER A 125 9.76 -1.94 -30.82
C SER A 125 9.49 -0.47 -30.46
N ASP A 126 8.24 -0.14 -30.15
CA ASP A 126 7.82 1.23 -29.85
C ASP A 126 8.33 1.69 -28.49
N VAL A 127 8.49 0.74 -27.55
CA VAL A 127 9.03 1.01 -26.21
C VAL A 127 10.49 1.46 -26.28
N ALA A 128 11.34 0.77 -27.05
CA ALA A 128 12.74 1.15 -27.19
C ALA A 128 12.91 2.54 -27.83
N GLN A 129 12.09 2.85 -28.84
CA GLN A 129 12.10 4.17 -29.49
C GLN A 129 11.64 5.28 -28.53
N ASN A 130 10.59 5.02 -27.72
CA ASN A 130 10.13 5.97 -26.71
C ASN A 130 11.20 6.24 -25.66
N ILE A 131 11.87 5.20 -25.17
CA ILE A 131 12.97 5.33 -24.20
C ILE A 131 14.10 6.17 -24.81
N ALA A 132 14.54 5.88 -26.04
CA ALA A 132 15.57 6.64 -26.73
C ALA A 132 15.19 8.12 -26.86
N ALA A 133 13.92 8.42 -27.17
CA ALA A 133 13.41 9.78 -27.28
C ALA A 133 13.41 10.52 -25.91
N GLN A 134 13.13 9.83 -24.82
CA GLN A 134 13.19 10.42 -23.45
C GLN A 134 14.63 10.65 -23.01
N LEU A 135 15.56 9.72 -23.30
CA LEU A 135 16.98 9.88 -22.99
C LEU A 135 17.59 11.11 -23.69
N LYS A 136 17.20 11.39 -24.93
CA LYS A 136 17.62 12.61 -25.69
C LYS A 136 17.16 13.92 -25.04
N LYS A 137 16.15 13.88 -24.18
CA LYS A 137 15.71 15.06 -23.40
C LYS A 137 16.52 15.24 -22.11
N CYS A 138 17.16 14.17 -21.61
CA CYS A 138 17.88 14.15 -20.35
C CYS A 138 19.39 14.24 -20.49
N PHE A 139 19.93 13.71 -21.57
CA PHE A 139 21.39 13.60 -21.80
C PHE A 139 21.79 14.03 -23.20
N CYS A 140 22.99 14.64 -23.28
CA CYS A 140 23.58 14.94 -24.58
C CYS A 140 24.10 13.65 -25.23
N GLY A 141 23.86 13.48 -26.52
CA GLY A 141 24.31 12.33 -27.30
C GLY A 141 23.19 11.64 -28.09
N GLU A 142 23.58 10.64 -28.85
CA GLU A 142 22.63 9.80 -29.57
C GLU A 142 22.32 8.56 -28.74
N PHE A 143 21.04 8.23 -28.70
CA PHE A 143 20.53 7.07 -27.95
C PHE A 143 19.73 6.20 -28.92
N ASP A 144 20.07 4.92 -28.96
CA ASP A 144 19.35 3.91 -29.69
C ASP A 144 19.34 2.61 -28.87
N GLY A 145 18.39 1.73 -29.11
CA GLY A 145 18.31 0.49 -28.38
C GLY A 145 17.24 -0.45 -28.88
N ARG A 146 17.21 -1.63 -28.27
CA ARG A 146 16.22 -2.65 -28.58
C ARG A 146 15.78 -3.40 -27.34
N CYS A 147 14.57 -3.94 -27.39
CA CYS A 147 14.13 -5.00 -26.52
C CYS A 147 14.46 -6.35 -27.12
N LYS A 148 15.02 -7.26 -26.34
CA LYS A 148 15.41 -8.61 -26.73
C LYS A 148 14.67 -9.62 -25.86
N GLU A 149 14.12 -10.64 -26.50
CA GLU A 149 13.56 -11.77 -25.79
C GLU A 149 14.67 -12.64 -25.21
N ALA A 150 14.57 -13.01 -23.94
CA ALA A 150 15.50 -13.97 -23.33
C ALA A 150 15.34 -15.33 -24.04
N LYS A 151 16.34 -15.75 -24.80
CA LYS A 151 16.44 -17.11 -25.32
C LYS A 151 16.99 -18.00 -24.21
N GLY A 152 16.14 -18.42 -23.29
CA GLY A 152 16.48 -19.44 -22.29
C GLY A 152 15.43 -20.53 -22.38
N LYS A 153 15.85 -21.79 -22.44
CA LYS A 153 15.00 -22.89 -22.03
C LYS A 153 14.64 -22.66 -20.58
N ILE A 154 13.38 -22.87 -20.24
CA ILE A 154 12.87 -22.81 -18.86
C ILE A 154 13.67 -23.77 -17.92
N ASP A 155 14.44 -24.67 -18.49
CA ASP A 155 15.24 -25.69 -17.79
C ASP A 155 16.60 -25.19 -17.23
N ASP A 156 17.09 -24.00 -17.64
CA ASP A 156 18.34 -23.41 -17.13
C ASP A 156 18.13 -22.29 -16.10
N LEU A 157 16.90 -22.05 -15.70
CA LEU A 157 16.64 -21.35 -14.45
C LEU A 157 17.17 -22.26 -13.34
N VAL A 158 18.29 -21.86 -12.72
CA VAL A 158 18.61 -22.30 -11.38
C VAL A 158 17.31 -22.13 -10.61
N ILE A 159 16.68 -23.23 -10.28
CA ILE A 159 15.60 -23.26 -9.30
C ILE A 159 16.32 -22.80 -8.03
N GLU A 160 16.37 -21.49 -7.78
CA GLU A 160 16.53 -21.03 -6.42
C GLU A 160 15.50 -21.84 -5.67
N GLU A 161 15.96 -22.71 -4.77
CA GLU A 161 15.06 -23.45 -3.90
C GLU A 161 14.09 -22.39 -3.38
N LYS A 162 12.83 -22.47 -3.80
CA LYS A 162 11.79 -21.60 -3.26
C LYS A 162 11.76 -21.90 -1.78
N HIS A 163 12.45 -21.08 -1.02
CA HIS A 163 12.38 -21.16 0.42
C HIS A 163 10.95 -20.78 0.80
N THR A 164 10.13 -21.76 1.04
CA THR A 164 8.78 -21.58 1.54
C THR A 164 8.82 -21.42 3.05
N ASN A 165 7.96 -20.56 3.57
CA ASN A 165 7.78 -20.45 5.01
C ASN A 165 7.16 -21.75 5.55
N VAL A 166 7.57 -22.13 6.76
CA VAL A 166 6.98 -23.30 7.43
C VAL A 166 5.53 -22.97 7.79
N ASP A 167 4.61 -23.85 7.41
CA ASP A 167 3.21 -23.72 7.80
C ASP A 167 3.08 -23.87 9.32
N TYR A 168 2.47 -22.89 9.96
CA TYR A 168 2.33 -22.82 11.40
C TYR A 168 0.84 -22.72 11.77
N GLU A 169 0.32 -23.73 12.44
CA GLU A 169 -1.04 -23.73 12.95
C GLU A 169 -1.08 -23.13 14.36
N ILE A 170 -1.88 -22.09 14.54
CA ILE A 170 -2.15 -21.55 15.86
C ILE A 170 -3.22 -22.40 16.54
N PRO A 171 -3.01 -22.88 17.77
CA PRO A 171 -4.03 -23.61 18.51
C PRO A 171 -5.30 -22.76 18.69
N ILE A 172 -6.45 -23.36 18.39
CA ILE A 172 -7.75 -22.75 18.61
C ILE A 172 -8.00 -22.70 20.12
N ARG A 173 -8.24 -21.47 20.66
CA ARG A 173 -8.49 -21.27 22.07
C ARG A 173 -9.94 -21.62 22.39
N THR A 174 -10.14 -22.24 23.54
CA THR A 174 -11.45 -22.65 24.06
C THR A 174 -11.60 -22.25 25.51
N TYR A 175 -12.84 -22.17 25.98
CA TYR A 175 -13.17 -22.01 27.41
C TYR A 175 -14.35 -22.90 27.79
N GLU A 176 -14.47 -23.23 29.09
CA GLU A 176 -15.57 -23.99 29.63
C GLU A 176 -16.87 -23.14 29.67
N ILE A 177 -17.98 -23.77 29.31
CA ILE A 177 -19.31 -23.13 29.33
C ILE A 177 -19.87 -23.24 30.73
N ALA A 178 -20.26 -22.11 31.34
CA ALA A 178 -20.95 -22.07 32.61
C ALA A 178 -22.49 -22.12 32.43
N ASP A 179 -23.17 -22.70 33.38
CA ASP A 179 -24.64 -22.72 33.55
C ASP A 179 -25.40 -23.21 32.28
N PHE A 180 -24.85 -24.21 31.58
CA PHE A 180 -25.49 -24.79 30.40
C PHE A 180 -26.87 -25.36 30.71
N LYS A 181 -27.87 -25.00 29.88
CA LYS A 181 -29.23 -25.54 29.90
C LYS A 181 -29.71 -25.79 28.45
N PRO A 182 -30.13 -27.00 28.08
CA PRO A 182 -30.62 -27.28 26.76
C PRO A 182 -31.92 -26.55 26.47
N LEU A 183 -32.04 -25.91 25.33
CA LEU A 183 -33.26 -25.32 24.80
C LEU A 183 -33.74 -26.14 23.58
N GLU A 184 -32.84 -26.47 22.68
CA GLU A 184 -33.11 -27.21 21.45
C GLU A 184 -32.19 -28.39 21.23
N GLY A 185 -30.93 -28.27 21.65
CA GLY A 185 -29.90 -29.28 21.45
C GLY A 185 -30.11 -30.54 22.28
N THR A 186 -29.63 -31.66 21.76
CA THR A 186 -29.57 -32.94 22.49
C THR A 186 -28.19 -33.22 23.04
N SER A 187 -27.18 -32.43 22.63
CA SER A 187 -25.82 -32.50 23.12
C SER A 187 -25.60 -31.49 24.26
N THR A 188 -24.74 -31.83 25.20
CA THR A 188 -24.32 -30.97 26.32
C THR A 188 -22.88 -30.53 26.08
N PRO A 189 -22.61 -29.49 25.26
CA PRO A 189 -21.26 -29.02 25.05
C PRO A 189 -20.69 -28.45 26.36
N THR A 190 -19.47 -28.80 26.68
CA THR A 190 -18.78 -28.33 27.88
C THR A 190 -17.83 -27.19 27.57
N THR A 191 -17.42 -27.04 26.31
CA THR A 191 -16.45 -26.03 25.87
C THR A 191 -16.95 -25.27 24.66
N ALA A 192 -16.60 -23.99 24.58
CA ALA A 192 -16.83 -23.11 23.45
C ALA A 192 -15.50 -22.60 22.89
N VAL A 193 -15.44 -22.42 21.58
CA VAL A 193 -14.34 -21.76 20.88
C VAL A 193 -14.44 -20.25 21.05
N TYR A 194 -13.32 -19.56 21.20
CA TYR A 194 -13.28 -18.10 21.17
C TYR A 194 -13.84 -17.57 19.85
N ILE A 195 -14.78 -16.64 19.90
CA ILE A 195 -15.32 -16.03 18.67
C ILE A 195 -14.22 -15.38 17.83
N ALA A 196 -13.19 -14.82 18.48
CA ALA A 196 -12.02 -14.25 17.81
C ALA A 196 -11.20 -15.27 17.00
N ASP A 197 -11.33 -16.56 17.29
CA ASP A 197 -10.60 -17.62 16.60
C ASP A 197 -11.48 -18.37 15.56
N LEU A 198 -12.74 -17.98 15.39
CA LEU A 198 -13.68 -18.63 14.47
C LEU A 198 -13.42 -18.21 13.01
N ASN A 199 -12.25 -18.51 12.49
CA ASN A 199 -11.80 -18.17 11.13
C ASN A 199 -11.54 -19.40 10.24
N PHE A 200 -12.15 -20.55 10.56
CA PHE A 200 -11.98 -21.81 9.86
C PHE A 200 -13.32 -22.43 9.46
N VAL A 201 -13.31 -23.32 8.47
CA VAL A 201 -14.47 -24.10 8.03
C VAL A 201 -14.64 -25.30 8.95
N ALA A 202 -15.85 -25.51 9.46
CA ALA A 202 -16.20 -26.65 10.31
C ALA A 202 -17.67 -27.06 10.12
N ASP A 203 -17.93 -28.34 10.11
CA ASP A 203 -19.32 -28.87 10.10
C ASP A 203 -20.01 -28.71 11.45
N LYS A 204 -19.20 -28.65 12.53
CA LYS A 204 -19.72 -28.45 13.89
C LYS A 204 -18.70 -27.75 14.77
N VAL A 205 -19.05 -26.60 15.27
CA VAL A 205 -18.28 -25.80 16.24
C VAL A 205 -19.24 -25.22 17.27
N VAL A 206 -18.82 -25.08 18.50
CA VAL A 206 -19.61 -24.50 19.60
C VAL A 206 -19.04 -23.15 19.95
N VAL A 207 -19.90 -22.14 20.06
CA VAL A 207 -19.58 -20.81 20.56
C VAL A 207 -20.60 -20.44 21.65
N CYS A 208 -20.19 -19.59 22.56
CA CYS A 208 -21.04 -19.08 23.63
C CYS A 208 -20.84 -17.58 23.77
N GLY A 209 -21.87 -16.83 24.08
CA GLY A 209 -21.74 -15.38 24.29
C GLY A 209 -23.07 -14.70 24.62
N GLU A 210 -22.94 -13.43 24.98
CA GLU A 210 -24.09 -12.55 25.27
C GLU A 210 -24.67 -11.99 23.96
N ILE A 211 -26.00 -11.98 23.85
CA ILE A 211 -26.75 -11.43 22.72
C ILE A 211 -26.62 -9.90 22.73
N ILE A 212 -25.94 -9.34 21.74
CA ILE A 212 -25.85 -7.89 21.50
C ILE A 212 -27.01 -7.40 20.62
N SER A 213 -27.45 -8.23 19.66
CA SER A 213 -28.64 -7.95 18.86
C SER A 213 -29.29 -9.23 18.38
N ILE A 214 -30.63 -9.20 18.27
CA ILE A 214 -31.44 -10.25 17.69
C ILE A 214 -32.38 -9.64 16.66
N ARG A 215 -32.50 -10.26 15.49
CA ARG A 215 -33.41 -9.84 14.42
C ARG A 215 -34.11 -11.03 13.82
N GLU A 216 -35.45 -10.95 13.70
CA GLU A 216 -36.26 -11.95 13.04
C GLU A 216 -36.54 -11.49 11.60
N ARG A 217 -36.49 -12.42 10.64
CA ARG A 217 -36.86 -12.19 9.24
C ARG A 217 -37.57 -13.42 8.70
N THR A 218 -38.61 -13.21 7.89
CA THR A 218 -39.22 -14.29 7.08
C THR A 218 -38.47 -14.34 5.75
N ILE A 219 -38.00 -15.52 5.37
CA ILE A 219 -37.32 -15.77 4.11
C ILE A 219 -38.11 -16.79 3.31
N THR A 220 -38.39 -16.49 2.06
CA THR A 220 -39.03 -17.41 1.12
C THR A 220 -37.92 -18.14 0.35
N ASN A 221 -37.93 -19.48 0.41
CA ASN A 221 -36.98 -20.29 -0.34
C ASN A 221 -37.37 -20.37 -1.83
N SER A 222 -36.51 -20.95 -2.67
CA SER A 222 -36.71 -21.12 -4.10
C SER A 222 -38.02 -21.90 -4.46
N ASN A 223 -38.56 -22.66 -3.51
CA ASN A 223 -39.79 -23.44 -3.67
C ASN A 223 -41.03 -22.70 -3.12
N GLY A 224 -40.94 -21.40 -2.83
CA GLY A 224 -42.06 -20.60 -2.31
C GLY A 224 -42.44 -20.85 -0.85
N LYS A 225 -41.64 -21.67 -0.11
CA LYS A 225 -41.95 -21.97 1.29
C LYS A 225 -41.25 -20.93 2.20
N GLU A 226 -42.07 -20.31 3.05
CA GLU A 226 -41.56 -19.37 4.06
C GLU A 226 -40.87 -20.11 5.21
N ARG A 227 -39.76 -19.53 5.65
CA ARG A 227 -39.01 -19.94 6.86
C ARG A 227 -38.66 -18.73 7.69
N ILE A 228 -38.72 -18.88 8.99
CA ILE A 228 -38.26 -17.86 9.92
C ILE A 228 -36.75 -18.04 10.13
N MET A 229 -36.05 -16.97 9.94
CA MET A 229 -34.59 -16.86 10.22
C MET A 229 -34.39 -15.82 11.31
N PHE A 230 -33.68 -16.22 12.34
CA PHE A 230 -33.11 -15.29 13.32
C PHE A 230 -31.65 -14.96 12.98
N SER A 231 -31.26 -13.75 13.23
CA SER A 231 -29.87 -13.30 13.14
C SER A 231 -29.44 -12.85 14.52
N PHE A 232 -28.56 -13.63 15.16
CA PHE A 232 -27.96 -13.30 16.45
C PHE A 232 -26.63 -12.62 16.23
N THR A 233 -26.40 -11.50 16.90
CA THR A 233 -25.05 -10.96 17.08
C THR A 233 -24.68 -11.22 18.53
N ILE A 234 -23.64 -12.02 18.77
CA ILE A 234 -23.21 -12.37 20.13
C ILE A 234 -21.77 -11.91 20.37
N ASN A 235 -21.44 -11.66 21.64
CA ASN A 235 -20.12 -11.27 22.11
C ASN A 235 -19.69 -12.21 23.25
N ASP A 236 -18.46 -12.74 23.17
CA ASP A 236 -17.86 -13.62 24.18
C ASP A 236 -16.71 -12.97 24.95
N MET A 237 -16.58 -11.64 24.90
CA MET A 237 -15.46 -10.83 25.39
C MET A 237 -14.16 -10.94 24.55
N THR A 238 -14.10 -11.85 23.58
CA THR A 238 -12.96 -11.95 22.64
C THR A 238 -13.25 -11.25 21.31
N ALA A 239 -14.47 -11.38 20.80
CA ALA A 239 -14.95 -10.71 19.59
C ALA A 239 -16.49 -10.68 19.53
N THR A 240 -17.01 -9.97 18.56
CA THR A 240 -18.44 -9.92 18.24
C THR A 240 -18.66 -10.49 16.86
N MET A 241 -19.61 -11.46 16.72
CA MET A 241 -19.90 -12.09 15.43
C MET A 241 -21.40 -12.33 15.24
N ARG A 242 -21.83 -12.29 13.98
CA ARG A 242 -23.23 -12.54 13.60
C ARG A 242 -23.40 -13.98 13.15
N PHE A 243 -24.47 -14.61 13.64
CA PHE A 243 -24.86 -15.99 13.32
C PHE A 243 -26.26 -16.00 12.72
N ALA A 244 -26.43 -16.65 11.56
CA ALA A 244 -27.73 -16.92 11.00
C ALA A 244 -28.30 -18.21 11.64
N TYR A 245 -29.58 -18.23 12.00
CA TYR A 245 -30.26 -19.40 12.52
C TYR A 245 -31.58 -19.60 11.82
N PHE A 246 -31.74 -20.72 11.11
CA PHE A 246 -33.00 -21.13 10.45
C PHE A 246 -33.84 -21.91 11.42
N CYS A 247 -34.74 -21.23 12.12
CA CYS A 247 -35.53 -21.77 13.20
C CYS A 247 -36.42 -22.93 12.80
N ARG A 248 -36.47 -23.95 13.67
CA ARG A 248 -37.46 -25.03 13.54
C ARG A 248 -38.82 -24.55 14.04
N GLN A 249 -39.90 -24.95 13.39
CA GLN A 249 -41.28 -24.50 13.72
C GLN A 249 -41.59 -24.63 15.22
N LYS A 250 -41.21 -25.75 15.83
CA LYS A 250 -41.45 -26.05 17.25
C LYS A 250 -40.67 -25.21 18.25
N SER A 251 -39.65 -24.49 17.81
CA SER A 251 -38.76 -23.72 18.66
C SER A 251 -38.99 -22.21 18.56
N ILE A 252 -39.80 -21.76 17.62
CA ILE A 252 -39.96 -20.33 17.29
C ILE A 252 -40.36 -19.53 18.53
N ASP A 253 -41.36 -19.98 19.28
CA ASP A 253 -41.88 -19.25 20.43
C ASP A 253 -40.82 -19.13 21.53
N LYS A 254 -40.04 -20.20 21.77
CA LYS A 254 -38.95 -20.19 22.74
C LYS A 254 -37.83 -19.25 22.33
N ILE A 255 -37.50 -19.17 21.02
CA ILE A 255 -36.44 -18.27 20.51
C ILE A 255 -36.89 -16.80 20.57
N ARG A 256 -38.21 -16.54 20.43
CA ARG A 256 -38.77 -15.19 20.58
C ARG A 256 -38.73 -14.64 22.02
N GLU A 257 -38.62 -15.54 22.99
CA GLU A 257 -38.44 -15.15 24.40
C GLU A 257 -37.05 -14.58 24.71
N LEU A 258 -36.03 -14.89 23.88
CA LEU A 258 -34.66 -14.41 24.03
C LEU A 258 -34.58 -12.89 23.83
N LYS A 259 -33.75 -12.25 24.65
CA LYS A 259 -33.56 -10.78 24.66
C LYS A 259 -32.07 -10.43 24.57
N VAL A 260 -31.81 -9.19 24.18
CA VAL A 260 -30.47 -8.60 24.31
C VAL A 260 -30.06 -8.66 25.79
N GLY A 261 -28.81 -9.09 26.05
CA GLY A 261 -28.28 -9.36 27.36
C GLY A 261 -28.38 -10.83 27.82
N ASP A 262 -29.24 -11.65 27.19
CA ASP A 262 -29.24 -13.09 27.45
C ASP A 262 -27.96 -13.74 26.89
N SER A 263 -27.47 -14.75 27.61
CA SER A 263 -26.29 -15.51 27.18
C SER A 263 -26.73 -16.86 26.58
N ILE A 264 -26.25 -17.15 25.38
CA ILE A 264 -26.59 -18.34 24.62
C ILE A 264 -25.37 -19.12 24.16
N VAL A 265 -25.61 -20.41 23.94
CA VAL A 265 -24.67 -21.35 23.31
C VAL A 265 -25.19 -21.69 21.93
N LEU A 266 -24.40 -21.50 20.91
CA LEU A 266 -24.71 -21.85 19.55
C LEU A 266 -23.84 -23.02 19.10
N THR A 267 -24.46 -24.12 18.67
CA THR A 267 -23.76 -25.10 17.86
C THR A 267 -23.89 -24.67 16.42
N CYS A 268 -22.78 -24.43 15.72
CA CYS A 268 -22.74 -23.82 14.42
C CYS A 268 -22.04 -24.70 13.40
N LYS A 269 -22.38 -24.48 12.14
CA LYS A 269 -21.56 -24.81 10.96
C LYS A 269 -20.93 -23.52 10.44
N THR A 270 -19.69 -23.59 9.99
CA THR A 270 -19.00 -22.46 9.36
C THR A 270 -18.65 -22.81 7.91
N GLU A 271 -18.87 -21.90 7.01
CA GLU A 271 -18.58 -22.05 5.57
C GLU A 271 -17.81 -20.82 5.07
N LEU A 272 -16.94 -21.02 4.11
CA LEU A 272 -16.27 -19.93 3.42
C LEU A 272 -17.19 -19.40 2.30
N TYR A 273 -17.49 -18.11 2.32
CA TYR A 273 -18.28 -17.46 1.28
C TYR A 273 -17.67 -16.11 0.93
N ASN A 274 -17.21 -15.96 -0.32
CA ASN A 274 -16.49 -14.76 -0.79
C ASN A 274 -15.31 -14.38 0.11
N GLY A 275 -14.49 -15.37 0.53
CA GLY A 275 -13.34 -15.14 1.38
C GLY A 275 -13.62 -14.85 2.86
N GLU A 276 -14.89 -14.91 3.29
CA GLU A 276 -15.31 -14.69 4.69
C GLU A 276 -15.95 -15.93 5.30
N ILE A 277 -15.71 -16.15 6.59
CA ILE A 277 -16.38 -17.20 7.34
C ILE A 277 -17.82 -16.77 7.65
N ARG A 278 -18.78 -17.56 7.19
CA ARG A 278 -20.20 -17.40 7.50
C ARG A 278 -20.68 -18.50 8.44
N PRO A 279 -20.92 -18.18 9.71
CA PRO A 279 -21.44 -19.15 10.66
C PRO A 279 -22.96 -19.23 10.55
N THR A 280 -23.47 -20.46 10.51
CA THR A 280 -24.90 -20.78 10.60
C THR A 280 -25.13 -21.62 11.82
N ALA A 281 -25.95 -21.14 12.74
CA ALA A 281 -26.32 -21.88 13.94
C ALA A 281 -27.24 -23.07 13.56
N LEU A 282 -26.96 -24.22 14.13
CA LEU A 282 -27.72 -25.46 14.01
C LEU A 282 -28.67 -25.65 15.20
N THR A 283 -28.22 -25.25 16.41
CA THR A 283 -29.02 -25.22 17.64
C THR A 283 -28.70 -23.99 18.45
N VAL A 284 -29.68 -23.59 19.26
CA VAL A 284 -29.58 -22.51 20.25
C VAL A 284 -29.89 -23.10 21.62
N ASP A 285 -29.02 -22.92 22.58
CA ASP A 285 -29.17 -23.38 23.95
C ASP A 285 -28.75 -22.26 24.92
N PHE A 286 -29.07 -22.37 26.21
CA PHE A 286 -28.62 -21.42 27.22
C PHE A 286 -27.26 -21.80 27.79
N GLY A 287 -26.45 -20.82 28.08
CA GLY A 287 -25.15 -20.96 28.74
C GLY A 287 -24.41 -19.65 28.67
N ARG A 288 -23.42 -19.46 29.51
CA ARG A 288 -22.68 -18.21 29.57
C ARG A 288 -21.17 -18.41 29.67
N VAL A 289 -20.46 -17.37 29.36
CA VAL A 289 -19.03 -17.25 29.63
C VAL A 289 -18.84 -17.32 31.17
N PRO A 290 -17.82 -18.03 31.67
CA PRO A 290 -17.58 -18.13 33.12
C PRO A 290 -17.37 -16.77 33.79
N ASN A 291 -17.82 -16.65 35.03
CA ASN A 291 -17.54 -15.44 35.81
C ASN A 291 -16.04 -15.28 36.01
N GLY A 292 -15.54 -14.04 35.74
CA GLY A 292 -14.12 -13.73 35.86
C GLY A 292 -13.27 -14.25 34.71
N PHE A 293 -13.92 -14.65 33.60
CA PHE A 293 -13.20 -15.02 32.39
C PHE A 293 -12.33 -13.85 31.90
N VAL A 294 -11.06 -14.11 31.77
CA VAL A 294 -10.09 -13.19 31.17
C VAL A 294 -9.57 -13.85 29.88
N PRO A 295 -9.87 -13.29 28.70
CA PRO A 295 -9.39 -13.86 27.46
C PRO A 295 -7.86 -13.97 27.43
N GLU A 296 -7.36 -15.14 27.07
CA GLU A 296 -5.94 -15.30 26.77
C GLU A 296 -5.54 -14.43 25.57
N LYS A 297 -4.36 -13.83 25.64
CA LYS A 297 -3.81 -13.09 24.50
C LYS A 297 -3.67 -14.01 23.30
N ARG A 298 -4.06 -13.50 22.13
CA ARG A 298 -3.90 -14.23 20.88
C ARG A 298 -2.40 -14.45 20.62
N GLN A 299 -2.02 -15.68 20.31
CA GLN A 299 -0.68 -15.99 19.85
C GLN A 299 -0.58 -15.58 18.36
N SER A 300 0.55 -15.00 18.00
CA SER A 300 0.86 -14.70 16.61
C SER A 300 1.64 -15.86 16.00
N LYS A 301 1.39 -16.14 14.73
CA LYS A 301 2.34 -16.91 13.92
C LYS A 301 3.71 -16.22 13.99
N PRO A 302 4.82 -16.97 13.90
CA PRO A 302 6.13 -16.38 13.80
C PRO A 302 6.23 -15.50 12.52
N VAL A 303 7.08 -14.49 12.57
CA VAL A 303 7.35 -13.64 11.41
C VAL A 303 7.88 -14.51 10.27
N PRO A 304 7.31 -14.42 9.06
CA PRO A 304 7.78 -15.18 7.90
C PRO A 304 9.27 -14.93 7.63
N LYS A 305 10.03 -15.98 7.35
CA LYS A 305 11.46 -15.86 7.05
C LYS A 305 11.71 -15.19 5.69
N TYR A 306 10.83 -15.44 4.72
CA TYR A 306 10.96 -15.02 3.33
C TYR A 306 9.72 -14.26 2.88
N TYR A 307 9.89 -13.34 1.94
CA TYR A 307 8.79 -12.78 1.15
C TYR A 307 8.42 -13.77 0.06
N GLU A 308 7.12 -14.00 -0.18
CA GLU A 308 6.64 -15.00 -1.13
C GLU A 308 5.86 -14.39 -2.30
N THR A 309 5.12 -13.34 -2.07
CA THR A 309 4.21 -12.73 -3.05
C THR A 309 4.62 -11.30 -3.38
N VAL A 310 4.89 -10.48 -2.38
CA VAL A 310 5.24 -9.06 -2.53
C VAL A 310 6.61 -8.80 -1.93
N PHE A 311 7.55 -8.40 -2.77
CA PHE A 311 8.93 -8.12 -2.37
C PHE A 311 9.12 -6.62 -2.20
N PRO A 312 9.60 -6.15 -1.05
CA PRO A 312 9.95 -4.75 -0.87
C PRO A 312 10.98 -4.30 -1.90
N GLN A 313 10.82 -3.06 -2.37
CA GLN A 313 11.73 -2.47 -3.34
C GLN A 313 12.59 -1.39 -2.66
N PRO A 314 13.88 -1.28 -3.00
CA PRO A 314 14.69 -0.16 -2.55
C PRO A 314 14.05 1.16 -2.99
N TYR A 315 13.97 2.14 -2.08
CA TYR A 315 13.54 3.48 -2.40
C TYR A 315 14.72 4.45 -2.36
N ILE A 316 14.88 5.24 -3.40
CA ILE A 316 15.91 6.28 -3.50
C ILE A 316 15.20 7.60 -3.81
N ASP A 317 15.27 8.54 -2.89
CA ASP A 317 14.76 9.88 -3.13
C ASP A 317 15.79 10.70 -3.92
N PHE A 318 15.48 11.00 -5.18
CA PHE A 318 16.35 11.79 -6.05
C PHE A 318 16.18 13.31 -5.87
N THR A 319 15.21 13.74 -5.06
CA THR A 319 14.94 15.15 -4.81
C THR A 319 15.77 15.70 -3.64
N GLN A 320 16.37 14.82 -2.83
CA GLN A 320 17.25 15.21 -1.72
C GLN A 320 18.70 15.43 -2.21
N ASN A 321 18.91 16.42 -3.05
CA ASN A 321 20.25 16.87 -3.47
C ASN A 321 20.72 18.12 -2.73
N ASP A 322 20.42 18.27 -1.46
CA ASP A 322 21.05 19.30 -0.63
C ASP A 322 22.17 18.68 0.22
N PHE A 323 23.36 18.59 -0.38
CA PHE A 323 24.61 18.27 0.31
C PHE A 323 25.02 19.29 1.40
N PHE A 324 24.23 20.33 1.64
CA PHE A 324 24.57 21.44 2.54
C PHE A 324 23.58 21.73 3.65
N THR A 325 22.53 20.94 3.85
CA THR A 325 21.71 21.06 5.04
C THR A 325 22.26 20.19 6.16
N ASP A 326 23.14 20.79 6.96
CA ASP A 326 23.64 20.26 8.23
C ASP A 326 22.52 20.32 9.30
N THR A 327 21.51 19.50 9.13
CA THR A 327 20.52 19.22 10.18
C THR A 327 20.72 17.79 10.63
N SER A 328 21.49 17.62 11.71
CA SER A 328 21.55 16.35 12.43
C SER A 328 20.11 15.90 12.72
N LEU A 329 19.69 14.78 12.13
CA LEU A 329 18.39 14.20 12.38
C LEU A 329 18.25 13.87 13.88
N PRO A 330 17.07 14.06 14.48
CA PRO A 330 16.85 13.70 15.87
C PRO A 330 17.14 12.21 16.13
N ASP A 331 17.78 11.91 17.25
CA ASP A 331 18.11 10.54 17.66
C ASP A 331 16.90 9.60 17.65
N CYS A 332 15.73 10.10 18.04
CA CYS A 332 14.50 9.33 18.01
C CYS A 332 14.08 8.88 16.60
N LEU A 333 14.51 9.59 15.56
CA LEU A 333 14.25 9.23 14.17
C LEU A 333 15.32 8.27 13.62
N THR A 334 16.57 8.45 14.03
CA THR A 334 17.68 7.63 13.53
C THR A 334 17.84 6.29 14.25
N GLN A 335 17.40 6.20 15.52
CA GLN A 335 17.53 4.99 16.34
C GLN A 335 16.32 4.06 16.25
N ASN A 336 15.23 4.47 15.56
CA ASN A 336 14.02 3.68 15.42
C ASN A 336 13.69 3.46 13.95
N ASN A 337 13.03 2.35 13.69
CA ASN A 337 12.50 2.03 12.36
C ASN A 337 10.99 2.30 12.33
N PHE A 338 10.53 2.86 11.22
CA PHE A 338 9.12 3.19 11.03
C PHE A 338 8.64 2.60 9.70
N VAL A 339 7.40 2.15 9.66
CA VAL A 339 6.69 1.87 8.43
C VAL A 339 5.51 2.82 8.33
N VAL A 340 5.56 3.68 7.33
CA VAL A 340 4.47 4.60 7.00
C VAL A 340 3.64 3.96 5.93
N PHE A 341 2.33 3.87 6.14
CA PHE A 341 1.44 3.15 5.23
C PHE A 341 0.11 3.88 5.04
N ASP A 342 -0.52 3.57 3.93
CA ASP A 342 -1.84 4.01 3.53
C ASP A 342 -2.56 2.89 2.78
N LEU A 343 -3.88 2.87 2.81
CA LEU A 343 -4.71 1.84 2.20
C LEU A 343 -5.78 2.46 1.30
N GLU A 344 -6.02 1.84 0.14
CA GLU A 344 -7.27 2.01 -0.57
C GLU A 344 -8.20 0.83 -0.27
N THR A 345 -9.49 1.12 -0.12
CA THR A 345 -10.50 0.13 0.31
C THR A 345 -11.78 0.22 -0.53
N THR A 346 -12.61 -0.84 -0.47
CA THR A 346 -13.91 -0.87 -1.16
C THR A 346 -14.98 0.01 -0.50
N GLY A 347 -14.64 0.74 0.56
CA GLY A 347 -15.53 1.63 1.30
C GLY A 347 -15.02 1.93 2.70
N LEU A 348 -15.82 2.63 3.51
CA LEU A 348 -15.41 3.20 4.79
C LEU A 348 -15.72 2.31 6.00
N ASN A 349 -16.37 1.16 5.82
CA ASN A 349 -16.73 0.29 6.94
C ASN A 349 -15.54 -0.54 7.41
N SER A 350 -14.85 -0.07 8.43
CA SER A 350 -13.70 -0.72 9.07
C SER A 350 -14.08 -1.64 10.24
N SER A 351 -15.38 -1.92 10.46
CA SER A 351 -15.84 -2.74 11.57
C SER A 351 -16.23 -4.14 11.12
N PRO A 352 -15.63 -5.20 11.66
CA PRO A 352 -16.01 -6.58 11.36
C PRO A 352 -17.36 -6.98 12.01
N SER A 353 -17.88 -6.19 12.95
CA SER A 353 -19.03 -6.53 13.79
C SER A 353 -20.37 -6.64 13.07
N GLY A 354 -20.41 -6.59 11.75
CA GLY A 354 -21.64 -6.72 10.97
C GLY A 354 -21.53 -7.70 9.79
N GLY A 355 -20.38 -8.35 9.60
CA GLY A 355 -20.13 -9.22 8.44
C GLY A 355 -20.06 -8.46 7.11
N ASN A 356 -19.92 -7.14 7.16
CA ASN A 356 -19.89 -6.26 5.99
C ASN A 356 -18.70 -5.31 6.05
N MET A 357 -17.60 -5.72 6.65
CA MET A 357 -16.36 -4.94 6.62
C MET A 357 -15.93 -4.76 5.15
N ASP A 358 -15.53 -3.55 4.81
CA ASP A 358 -14.97 -3.30 3.49
C ASP A 358 -13.62 -4.00 3.32
N ARG A 359 -13.08 -4.02 2.11
CA ARG A 359 -11.89 -4.81 1.76
C ARG A 359 -10.78 -3.91 1.28
N ILE A 360 -9.56 -4.27 1.60
CA ILE A 360 -8.37 -3.60 1.06
C ILE A 360 -8.26 -3.93 -0.43
N ILE A 361 -8.00 -2.92 -1.26
CA ILE A 361 -7.75 -3.04 -2.69
C ILE A 361 -6.34 -2.58 -3.10
N GLU A 362 -5.68 -1.76 -2.28
CA GLU A 362 -4.28 -1.39 -2.46
C GLU A 362 -3.62 -1.17 -1.09
N ILE A 363 -2.37 -1.59 -0.97
CA ILE A 363 -1.46 -1.23 0.13
C ILE A 363 -0.31 -0.45 -0.47
N GLY A 364 -0.03 0.73 0.10
CA GLY A 364 1.19 1.49 -0.12
C GLY A 364 1.92 1.70 1.20
N ALA A 365 3.21 1.38 1.25
CA ALA A 365 3.99 1.59 2.47
C ALA A 365 5.46 1.92 2.17
N PHE A 366 6.07 2.69 3.08
CA PHE A 366 7.48 3.02 3.05
C PHE A 366 8.13 2.76 4.40
N LYS A 367 9.33 2.18 4.38
CA LYS A 367 10.12 1.94 5.57
C LYS A 367 11.19 3.01 5.73
N ILE A 368 11.20 3.64 6.90
CA ILE A 368 12.19 4.64 7.31
C ILE A 368 13.19 3.93 8.23
N ILE A 369 14.46 3.95 7.83
CA ILE A 369 15.60 3.38 8.57
C ILE A 369 16.67 4.44 8.69
N GLY A 370 17.16 4.68 9.92
CA GLY A 370 18.18 5.71 10.16
C GLY A 370 17.72 7.14 9.82
N GLY A 371 16.40 7.36 9.83
CA GLY A 371 15.78 8.65 9.50
C GLY A 371 15.55 8.92 8.01
N GLU A 372 15.85 7.95 7.16
CA GLU A 372 15.69 8.06 5.71
C GLU A 372 14.73 6.99 5.18
N ILE A 373 13.97 7.31 4.14
CA ILE A 373 13.11 6.34 3.46
C ILE A 373 14.00 5.41 2.63
N LYS A 374 14.00 4.11 2.92
CA LYS A 374 14.91 3.12 2.31
C LYS A 374 14.20 2.09 1.45
N GLU A 375 12.99 1.70 1.82
CA GLU A 375 12.26 0.62 1.15
C GLU A 375 10.81 1.01 0.94
N SER A 376 10.21 0.50 -0.12
CA SER A 376 8.79 0.60 -0.41
C SER A 376 8.16 -0.79 -0.51
N PHE A 377 6.89 -0.88 -0.12
CA PHE A 377 6.05 -2.06 -0.29
C PHE A 377 4.75 -1.58 -0.93
N SER A 378 4.42 -2.08 -2.12
CA SER A 378 3.22 -1.65 -2.85
C SER A 378 2.62 -2.81 -3.61
N THR A 379 1.31 -2.98 -3.47
CA THR A 379 0.57 -3.99 -4.22
C THR A 379 -0.92 -3.68 -4.26
N PHE A 380 -1.57 -4.04 -5.37
CA PHE A 380 -3.02 -4.21 -5.39
C PHE A 380 -3.39 -5.51 -4.68
N ILE A 381 -4.62 -5.57 -4.17
CA ILE A 381 -5.20 -6.76 -3.54
C ILE A 381 -6.54 -7.06 -4.21
N ASN A 382 -6.74 -8.30 -4.59
CA ASN A 382 -8.03 -8.75 -5.09
C ASN A 382 -9.05 -8.77 -3.94
N PRO A 383 -10.08 -7.91 -3.98
CA PRO A 383 -11.09 -7.87 -2.93
C PRO A 383 -12.10 -9.04 -3.03
N GLU A 384 -11.99 -9.91 -4.04
CA GLU A 384 -12.92 -11.01 -4.32
C GLU A 384 -14.39 -10.54 -4.42
N ARG A 385 -14.59 -9.27 -4.78
CA ARG A 385 -15.89 -8.64 -5.05
C ARG A 385 -15.76 -7.55 -6.11
N LYS A 386 -16.87 -7.18 -6.72
CA LYS A 386 -16.89 -6.07 -7.68
C LYS A 386 -16.71 -4.73 -6.97
N LEU A 387 -15.92 -3.85 -7.58
CA LEU A 387 -15.80 -2.47 -7.17
C LEU A 387 -17.03 -1.67 -7.58
N SER A 388 -17.48 -0.77 -6.72
CA SER A 388 -18.54 0.17 -7.08
C SER A 388 -18.00 1.30 -7.96
N GLN A 389 -18.84 1.91 -8.78
CA GLN A 389 -18.44 3.07 -9.61
C GLN A 389 -17.97 4.25 -8.76
N GLU A 390 -18.49 4.37 -7.55
CA GLU A 390 -18.08 5.40 -6.58
C GLU A 390 -16.62 5.18 -6.14
N ILE A 391 -16.23 3.94 -5.81
CA ILE A 391 -14.86 3.59 -5.42
C ILE A 391 -13.89 3.77 -6.60
N ILE A 392 -14.28 3.32 -7.80
CA ILE A 392 -13.47 3.52 -9.02
C ILE A 392 -13.25 5.02 -9.26
N GLY A 393 -14.31 5.84 -9.14
CA GLY A 393 -14.20 7.30 -9.31
C GLY A 393 -13.38 8.00 -8.24
N LEU A 394 -13.35 7.46 -7.00
CA LEU A 394 -12.61 8.03 -5.88
C LEU A 394 -11.12 7.66 -5.94
N THR A 395 -10.81 6.38 -6.18
CA THR A 395 -9.42 5.85 -6.07
C THR A 395 -8.72 5.76 -7.43
N GLY A 396 -9.46 5.83 -8.54
CA GLY A 396 -8.94 5.56 -9.86
C GLY A 396 -8.52 4.10 -10.09
N ILE A 397 -8.84 3.20 -9.14
CA ILE A 397 -8.53 1.76 -9.25
C ILE A 397 -9.67 1.08 -9.98
N GLU A 398 -9.39 0.58 -11.17
CA GLU A 398 -10.36 -0.14 -12.00
C GLU A 398 -10.45 -1.62 -11.61
N GLN A 399 -11.58 -2.26 -11.97
CA GLN A 399 -11.82 -3.67 -11.64
C GLN A 399 -10.73 -4.60 -12.20
N GLU A 400 -10.24 -4.29 -13.39
CA GLU A 400 -9.21 -5.05 -14.09
C GLU A 400 -7.86 -5.03 -13.36
N MET A 401 -7.58 -3.94 -12.63
CA MET A 401 -6.32 -3.78 -11.87
C MET A 401 -6.24 -4.72 -10.66
N VAL A 402 -7.40 -5.08 -10.10
CA VAL A 402 -7.48 -5.91 -8.90
C VAL A 402 -7.93 -7.34 -9.18
N ALA A 403 -8.45 -7.64 -10.38
CA ALA A 403 -9.02 -8.94 -10.70
C ALA A 403 -7.99 -10.08 -10.59
N ASP A 404 -6.78 -9.86 -11.11
CA ASP A 404 -5.67 -10.81 -11.10
C ASP A 404 -4.62 -10.50 -10.02
N ALA A 405 -4.90 -9.54 -9.13
CA ALA A 405 -4.02 -9.21 -8.02
C ALA A 405 -4.04 -10.33 -6.95
N PRO A 406 -2.98 -10.45 -6.15
CA PRO A 406 -2.94 -11.41 -5.06
C PRO A 406 -4.05 -11.14 -4.04
N THR A 407 -4.51 -12.18 -3.38
CA THR A 407 -5.48 -12.06 -2.30
C THR A 407 -4.82 -11.58 -1.00
N TYR A 408 -5.63 -11.14 -0.03
CA TYR A 408 -5.08 -10.72 1.27
C TYR A 408 -4.35 -11.85 1.99
N GLN A 409 -4.76 -13.12 1.81
CA GLN A 409 -4.11 -14.28 2.40
C GLN A 409 -2.65 -14.42 1.92
N GLN A 410 -2.39 -14.04 0.68
CA GLN A 410 -1.05 -14.06 0.07
C GLN A 410 -0.22 -12.84 0.47
N VAL A 411 -0.85 -11.66 0.63
CA VAL A 411 -0.15 -10.40 0.89
C VAL A 411 0.14 -10.18 2.36
N MET A 412 -0.79 -10.54 3.28
CA MET A 412 -0.64 -10.22 4.70
C MET A 412 0.59 -10.86 5.37
N PRO A 413 1.02 -12.10 5.05
CA PRO A 413 2.28 -12.63 5.56
C PRO A 413 3.50 -11.75 5.22
N ASP A 414 3.58 -11.29 3.97
CA ASP A 414 4.67 -10.44 3.51
C ASP A 414 4.60 -9.04 4.12
N PHE A 415 3.39 -8.48 4.22
CA PHE A 415 3.21 -7.18 4.88
C PHE A 415 3.53 -7.25 6.38
N PHE A 416 3.12 -8.34 7.05
CA PHE A 416 3.46 -8.55 8.46
C PHE A 416 4.98 -8.63 8.67
N LYS A 417 5.71 -9.32 7.77
CA LYS A 417 7.17 -9.33 7.75
C LYS A 417 7.74 -7.93 7.51
N PHE A 418 7.14 -7.15 6.62
CA PHE A 418 7.62 -5.81 6.30
C PHE A 418 7.52 -4.86 7.50
N ILE A 419 6.45 -4.97 8.30
CA ILE A 419 6.23 -4.10 9.46
C ILE A 419 6.93 -4.59 10.74
N ASP A 420 7.51 -5.79 10.74
CA ASP A 420 8.11 -6.40 11.92
C ASP A 420 9.20 -5.51 12.54
N GLY A 421 9.13 -5.35 13.86
CA GLY A 421 10.06 -4.52 14.63
C GLY A 421 9.98 -3.01 14.37
N CYS A 422 8.97 -2.51 13.65
CA CYS A 422 8.82 -1.11 13.30
C CYS A 422 7.67 -0.45 14.08
N TYR A 423 7.78 0.86 14.29
CA TYR A 423 6.61 1.70 14.60
C TYR A 423 5.79 1.91 13.32
N LEU A 424 4.48 1.83 13.46
CA LEU A 424 3.55 2.10 12.35
C LEU A 424 3.17 3.57 12.33
N VAL A 425 3.07 4.15 11.16
CA VAL A 425 2.71 5.55 10.98
C VAL A 425 1.68 5.68 9.86
N GLY A 426 0.70 6.54 10.05
CA GLY A 426 -0.23 6.88 8.98
C GLY A 426 -0.92 8.22 9.22
N HIS A 427 -1.79 8.60 8.31
CA HIS A 427 -2.57 9.83 8.39
C HIS A 427 -4.04 9.49 8.64
N ASN A 428 -4.54 9.66 9.88
CA ASN A 428 -5.80 9.10 10.40
C ASN A 428 -5.83 7.57 10.52
N ALA A 429 -4.67 6.93 10.45
CA ALA A 429 -4.56 5.48 10.33
C ALA A 429 -4.97 4.73 11.59
N ALA A 430 -4.82 5.30 12.77
CA ALA A 430 -5.23 4.67 14.03
C ALA A 430 -6.75 4.37 14.05
N ASN A 431 -7.56 5.20 13.42
CA ASN A 431 -9.01 5.08 13.38
C ASN A 431 -9.54 4.33 12.17
N PHE A 432 -8.75 4.16 11.10
CA PHE A 432 -9.18 3.58 9.85
C PHE A 432 -8.23 2.46 9.38
N ASP A 433 -7.10 2.78 8.80
CA ASP A 433 -6.21 1.82 8.12
C ASP A 433 -5.72 0.70 9.03
N PHE A 434 -5.31 1.02 10.26
CA PHE A 434 -4.81 0.03 11.20
C PHE A 434 -5.87 -1.02 11.57
N LYS A 435 -7.15 -0.66 11.57
CA LYS A 435 -8.23 -1.63 11.81
C LYS A 435 -8.31 -2.70 10.73
N PHE A 436 -8.07 -2.31 9.46
CA PHE A 436 -8.00 -3.27 8.37
C PHE A 436 -6.77 -4.15 8.51
N ILE A 437 -5.60 -3.58 8.78
CA ILE A 437 -4.37 -4.35 8.97
C ILE A 437 -4.50 -5.31 10.16
N ASP A 438 -4.99 -4.86 11.30
CA ASP A 438 -5.22 -5.69 12.49
C ASP A 438 -6.16 -6.85 12.18
N TYR A 439 -7.28 -6.57 11.49
CA TYR A 439 -8.26 -7.58 11.11
C TYR A 439 -7.68 -8.61 10.12
N TYR A 440 -7.11 -8.15 9.00
CA TYR A 440 -6.63 -9.07 7.96
C TYR A 440 -5.38 -9.84 8.38
N CYS A 441 -4.46 -9.24 9.12
CA CYS A 441 -3.38 -9.97 9.78
C CYS A 441 -3.94 -11.03 10.72
N SER A 442 -4.95 -10.66 11.51
CA SER A 442 -5.54 -11.56 12.51
C SER A 442 -6.19 -12.79 11.87
N ILE A 443 -6.87 -12.65 10.73
CA ILE A 443 -7.45 -13.79 10.00
C ILE A 443 -6.35 -14.72 9.48
N CYS A 444 -5.21 -14.14 9.05
CA CYS A 444 -4.04 -14.92 8.61
C CYS A 444 -3.23 -15.53 9.77
N GLY A 445 -3.63 -15.26 11.02
CA GLY A 445 -2.96 -15.79 12.21
C GLY A 445 -1.82 -14.91 12.73
N TYR A 446 -1.66 -13.69 12.25
CA TYR A 446 -0.65 -12.75 12.70
C TYR A 446 -1.26 -11.69 13.64
N VAL A 447 -0.48 -11.23 14.61
CA VAL A 447 -0.89 -10.18 15.56
C VAL A 447 0.13 -9.05 15.49
N PRO A 448 -0.16 -7.98 14.72
CA PRO A 448 0.75 -6.85 14.64
C PRO A 448 0.86 -6.11 15.99
N GLU A 449 2.04 -5.64 16.32
CA GLU A 449 2.22 -4.79 17.49
C GLU A 449 1.51 -3.45 17.30
N ARG A 450 0.70 -3.06 18.30
CA ARG A 450 -0.04 -1.79 18.23
C ARG A 450 0.85 -0.61 18.65
N LYS A 451 1.91 -0.37 17.88
CA LYS A 451 2.84 0.76 18.04
C LYS A 451 2.61 1.75 16.91
N ILE A 452 1.48 2.46 16.94
CA ILE A 452 1.06 3.36 15.87
C ILE A 452 1.17 4.84 16.28
N PHE A 453 1.70 5.65 15.38
CA PHE A 453 1.68 7.10 15.41
C PHE A 453 0.76 7.63 14.31
N ASP A 454 -0.04 8.62 14.66
CA ASP A 454 -0.92 9.29 13.69
C ASP A 454 -0.45 10.72 13.46
N THR A 455 -0.29 11.08 12.19
CA THR A 455 0.24 12.41 11.81
C THR A 455 -0.79 13.52 12.01
N ILE A 456 -2.10 13.23 12.10
CA ILE A 456 -3.13 14.25 12.38
C ILE A 456 -2.95 14.88 13.77
N PRO A 457 -3.01 14.14 14.90
CA PRO A 457 -2.82 14.72 16.22
C PRO A 457 -1.42 15.31 16.38
N LEU A 458 -0.41 14.74 15.74
CA LEU A 458 0.94 15.29 15.75
C LEU A 458 1.01 16.65 15.04
N SER A 459 0.38 16.79 13.87
CA SER A 459 0.27 18.06 13.15
C SER A 459 -0.52 19.10 13.93
N GLN A 460 -1.62 18.70 14.59
CA GLN A 460 -2.41 19.58 15.45
C GLN A 460 -1.61 20.14 16.63
N GLN A 461 -0.70 19.34 17.18
CA GLN A 461 0.17 19.76 18.27
C GLN A 461 1.21 20.79 17.82
N LEU A 462 1.76 20.65 16.62
CA LEU A 462 2.94 21.40 16.17
C LEU A 462 2.62 22.55 15.22
N LEU A 463 1.52 22.46 14.48
CA LEU A 463 1.18 23.40 13.41
C LEU A 463 -0.10 24.18 13.72
N ARG A 464 -0.27 25.32 13.01
CA ARG A 464 -1.48 26.15 13.06
C ARG A 464 -2.09 26.24 11.67
N LEU A 465 -2.95 25.27 11.32
CA LEU A 465 -3.55 25.17 9.99
C LEU A 465 -5.08 25.29 10.07
N SER A 466 -5.72 25.60 8.94
CA SER A 466 -7.18 25.68 8.82
C SER A 466 -7.86 24.32 8.94
N ASN A 467 -7.17 23.26 8.50
CA ASN A 467 -7.53 21.85 8.65
C ASN A 467 -6.24 21.02 8.57
N TYR A 468 -6.36 19.72 8.89
CA TYR A 468 -5.22 18.80 8.94
C TYR A 468 -5.39 17.64 7.96
N LYS A 469 -6.01 17.89 6.80
CA LYS A 469 -6.03 16.93 5.70
C LYS A 469 -4.61 16.76 5.13
N LEU A 470 -4.34 15.61 4.55
CA LEU A 470 -3.01 15.25 4.03
C LEU A 470 -2.45 16.35 3.10
N ASN A 471 -3.26 16.82 2.15
CA ASN A 471 -2.88 17.90 1.23
C ASN A 471 -2.51 19.21 1.94
N THR A 472 -3.30 19.60 2.95
CA THR A 472 -3.05 20.86 3.67
C THR A 472 -1.74 20.81 4.46
N VAL A 473 -1.43 19.65 5.05
CA VAL A 473 -0.18 19.46 5.78
C VAL A 473 1.00 19.34 4.82
N ALA A 474 0.82 18.66 3.67
CA ALA A 474 1.82 18.56 2.61
C ALA A 474 2.19 19.94 2.05
N ASP A 475 1.18 20.77 1.73
CA ASP A 475 1.36 22.13 1.23
C ASP A 475 2.15 23.00 2.22
N TYR A 476 1.90 22.86 3.53
CA TYR A 476 2.66 23.57 4.56
C TYR A 476 4.17 23.28 4.51
N PHE A 477 4.55 22.04 4.22
CA PHE A 477 5.94 21.63 4.08
C PHE A 477 6.48 21.75 2.65
N GLY A 478 5.70 22.23 1.70
CA GLY A 478 6.09 22.33 0.28
C GLY A 478 6.23 20.96 -0.41
N ILE A 479 5.56 19.93 0.11
CA ILE A 479 5.58 18.57 -0.44
C ILE A 479 4.52 18.49 -1.53
N THR A 480 4.93 18.28 -2.77
CA THR A 480 4.03 18.04 -3.92
C THR A 480 3.79 16.54 -4.10
N PHE A 481 2.55 16.16 -4.36
CA PHE A 481 2.18 14.75 -4.58
C PHE A 481 0.92 14.62 -5.45
N ASN A 482 0.71 13.41 -5.98
CA ASN A 482 -0.50 13.04 -6.69
C ASN A 482 -1.43 12.28 -5.74
N HIS A 483 -2.69 12.67 -5.71
CA HIS A 483 -3.70 12.07 -4.83
C HIS A 483 -4.25 10.72 -5.35
N HIS A 484 -4.80 9.95 -4.41
CA HIS A 484 -5.64 8.77 -4.67
C HIS A 484 -4.90 7.51 -5.15
N ARG A 485 -3.68 7.33 -4.66
CA ARG A 485 -2.97 6.06 -4.72
C ARG A 485 -2.31 5.83 -3.37
N ALA A 486 -2.55 4.69 -2.75
CA ALA A 486 -2.02 4.36 -1.43
C ALA A 486 -0.50 4.56 -1.34
N ILE A 487 0.25 4.25 -2.40
CA ILE A 487 1.70 4.42 -2.40
C ILE A 487 2.11 5.90 -2.39
N ASP A 488 1.41 6.78 -3.10
CA ASP A 488 1.72 8.21 -3.17
C ASP A 488 1.34 8.92 -1.85
N ASP A 489 0.20 8.55 -1.27
CA ASP A 489 -0.27 9.07 0.02
C ASP A 489 0.63 8.59 1.17
N ALA A 490 1.10 7.33 1.15
CA ALA A 490 2.08 6.81 2.09
C ALA A 490 3.44 7.54 2.00
N LEU A 491 3.94 7.83 0.78
CA LEU A 491 5.18 8.58 0.58
C LEU A 491 5.07 10.00 1.13
N THR A 492 3.96 10.66 0.82
CA THR A 492 3.66 12.02 1.31
C THR A 492 3.59 12.03 2.82
N THR A 493 2.90 11.06 3.42
CA THR A 493 2.80 10.89 4.88
C THR A 493 4.17 10.61 5.49
N ALA A 494 5.04 9.83 4.83
CA ALA A 494 6.40 9.56 5.30
C ALA A 494 7.25 10.83 5.35
N LYS A 495 7.20 11.65 4.30
CA LYS A 495 7.90 12.94 4.25
C LYS A 495 7.37 13.91 5.31
N ILE A 496 6.06 14.01 5.47
CA ILE A 496 5.42 14.81 6.52
C ILE A 496 5.84 14.33 7.90
N PHE A 497 5.85 13.03 8.16
CA PHE A 497 6.23 12.48 9.46
C PHE A 497 7.67 12.84 9.82
N ILE A 498 8.62 12.71 8.88
CA ILE A 498 10.01 13.11 9.08
C ILE A 498 10.11 14.59 9.48
N GLU A 499 9.42 15.48 8.76
CA GLU A 499 9.43 16.92 9.07
C GLU A 499 8.78 17.23 10.43
N LEU A 500 7.68 16.57 10.77
CA LEU A 500 7.05 16.73 12.07
C LEU A 500 7.96 16.26 13.23
N ILE A 501 8.70 15.14 13.05
CA ILE A 501 9.67 14.68 14.07
C ILE A 501 10.88 15.61 14.15
N LYS A 502 11.35 16.18 13.05
CA LYS A 502 12.40 17.23 13.08
C LYS A 502 11.98 18.43 13.90
N LEU A 503 10.72 18.85 13.81
CA LEU A 503 10.15 19.96 14.61
C LEU A 503 9.99 19.55 16.08
N LYS A 504 9.46 18.36 16.35
CA LYS A 504 9.17 17.89 17.71
C LYS A 504 10.41 17.45 18.48
N LYS A 505 11.41 16.89 17.80
CA LYS A 505 12.66 16.33 18.35
C LYS A 505 12.48 15.20 19.35
N SER A 506 11.29 14.57 19.39
CA SER A 506 10.97 13.41 20.23
C SER A 506 9.85 12.60 19.59
N LEU A 507 9.70 11.33 19.97
CA LEU A 507 8.57 10.52 19.51
C LEU A 507 7.25 11.09 20.04
N PRO A 508 6.15 11.02 19.26
CA PRO A 508 4.81 11.31 19.75
C PRO A 508 4.33 10.20 20.70
N ASN A 509 3.18 10.45 21.35
CA ASN A 509 2.51 9.39 22.09
C ASN A 509 1.93 8.38 21.09
N LEU A 510 1.91 7.12 21.48
CA LEU A 510 1.21 6.07 20.73
C LEU A 510 -0.30 6.30 20.76
N CYS A 511 -0.98 5.97 19.65
CA CYS A 511 -2.43 6.05 19.52
C CYS A 511 -3.15 4.82 20.09
#